data_4f1a8c70ada38e382dbcd52ed107516b
#
_entry.id   4f1a8c70ada38e382dbcd52ed107516b
#
_cell.length_a   1.000
_cell.length_b   1.000
_cell.length_c   1.000
_cell.angle_alpha   90.00
_cell.angle_beta   90.00
_cell.angle_gamma   90.00
#
_symmetry.space_group_name_H-M   'P 1'
#
loop_
_entity.id
_entity.type
_entity.pdbx_description
1 polymer ?
#
loop_
_entity_poly.entity_id
_entity_poly.type
_entity_poly.pdbx_seq_one_letter_code
_entity_poly.pdbx_strand_id
1 'polypeptide(L)'
;MDEKIPALLIKKDIGFNVLSEHGQYIRSVSSREHFSHLPLITGEGAENVASQAPSLFKAIGGELDEVRGLVFVGKRRWNIVLASGQVIMLPANNPEQAIQKILILDKAEQILSRQVAIFDFRIPSRITLRIPTDDYGRINSEIVGVRN
;
A
#
# COMPACT_ATOMS: atom_id res chain seq x y z
N MET A 1 3.66 -30.19 13.11
CA MET A 1 3.97 -29.81 11.71
C MET A 1 3.16 -28.59 11.34
N ASP A 2 3.86 -27.54 11.02
CA ASP A 2 3.19 -26.28 10.74
C ASP A 2 2.76 -26.21 9.29
N GLU A 3 1.47 -26.20 9.06
CA GLU A 3 0.96 -25.93 7.74
C GLU A 3 1.08 -24.44 7.47
N LYS A 4 1.76 -24.10 6.39
CA LYS A 4 1.83 -22.72 5.94
C LYS A 4 0.53 -22.37 5.22
N ILE A 5 -0.16 -21.37 5.73
CA ILE A 5 -1.41 -20.91 5.14
C ILE A 5 -1.12 -19.76 4.19
N PRO A 6 -1.58 -19.83 2.93
CA PRO A 6 -1.40 -18.72 1.99
C PRO A 6 -2.00 -17.43 2.54
N ALA A 7 -1.21 -16.36 2.54
CA ALA A 7 -1.65 -15.07 3.07
C ALA A 7 -1.34 -13.91 2.12
N LEU A 8 -0.31 -14.04 1.28
CA LEU A 8 0.16 -12.99 0.41
C LEU A 8 0.58 -13.55 -0.94
N LEU A 9 0.49 -12.71 -1.96
CA LEU A 9 1.16 -12.94 -3.24
C LEU A 9 2.24 -11.89 -3.40
N ILE A 10 3.41 -12.32 -3.86
CA ILE A 10 4.45 -11.39 -4.30
C ILE A 10 4.67 -11.57 -5.79
N LYS A 11 4.67 -10.45 -6.53
CA LYS A 11 4.86 -10.48 -7.97
C LYS A 11 6.33 -10.74 -8.28
N LYS A 12 6.57 -11.65 -9.22
CA LYS A 12 7.89 -11.95 -9.76
C LYS A 12 7.95 -11.59 -11.24
N ASP A 13 9.11 -11.68 -11.84
CA ASP A 13 9.27 -11.43 -13.28
C ASP A 13 8.36 -12.36 -14.09
N ILE A 14 8.23 -13.60 -13.67
CA ILE A 14 7.31 -14.56 -14.26
C ILE A 14 6.41 -15.10 -13.16
N GLY A 15 5.14 -14.72 -13.20
CA GLY A 15 4.15 -15.23 -12.25
C GLY A 15 4.26 -14.61 -10.87
N PHE A 16 3.87 -15.40 -9.88
CA PHE A 16 3.77 -14.94 -8.49
C PHE A 16 4.27 -16.02 -7.55
N ASN A 17 4.80 -15.61 -6.41
CA ASN A 17 5.06 -16.52 -5.31
C ASN A 17 3.96 -16.36 -4.26
N VAL A 18 3.49 -17.47 -3.74
CA VAL A 18 2.53 -17.50 -2.63
C VAL A 18 3.33 -17.56 -1.32
N LEU A 19 3.04 -16.64 -0.42
CA LEU A 19 3.73 -16.54 0.86
C LEU A 19 2.75 -16.71 2.01
N SER A 20 3.27 -17.18 3.15
CA SER A 20 2.52 -17.25 4.40
C SER A 20 2.41 -15.86 5.05
N GLU A 21 1.63 -15.76 6.12
CA GLU A 21 1.53 -14.52 6.89
C GLU A 21 2.86 -14.06 7.50
N HIS A 22 3.82 -14.96 7.62
CA HIS A 22 5.16 -14.66 8.10
C HIS A 22 6.14 -14.36 6.96
N GLY A 23 5.64 -14.30 5.72
CA GLY A 23 6.48 -14.03 4.57
C GLY A 23 7.27 -15.23 4.07
N GLN A 24 6.94 -16.43 4.52
CA GLN A 24 7.64 -17.65 4.10
C GLN A 24 7.08 -18.15 2.79
N TYR A 25 7.98 -18.60 1.91
CA TYR A 25 7.62 -19.14 0.61
C TYR A 25 6.79 -20.43 0.77
N ILE A 26 5.70 -20.51 0.03
CA ILE A 26 4.85 -21.71 -0.05
C ILE A 26 4.99 -22.36 -1.43
N ARG A 27 4.70 -21.62 -2.48
CA ARG A 27 4.81 -22.15 -3.85
C ARG A 27 4.78 -21.02 -4.87
N SER A 28 5.15 -21.33 -6.11
CA SER A 28 5.08 -20.39 -7.22
C SER A 28 3.87 -20.75 -8.09
N VAL A 29 3.20 -19.72 -8.62
CA VAL A 29 2.06 -19.88 -9.52
C VAL A 29 2.23 -18.95 -10.71
N SER A 30 1.68 -19.33 -11.86
CA SER A 30 1.81 -18.54 -13.09
C SER A 30 0.77 -17.42 -13.17
N SER A 31 -0.34 -17.53 -12.45
CA SER A 31 -1.37 -16.50 -12.40
C SER A 31 -1.97 -16.41 -11.01
N ARG A 32 -2.67 -15.31 -10.74
CA ARG A 32 -3.35 -15.17 -9.45
C ARG A 32 -4.77 -15.75 -9.44
N GLU A 33 -5.13 -16.48 -10.46
CA GLU A 33 -6.51 -16.94 -10.65
C GLU A 33 -7.11 -17.66 -9.44
N HIS A 34 -6.33 -18.56 -8.81
CA HIS A 34 -6.78 -19.27 -7.62
C HIS A 34 -6.49 -18.52 -6.32
N PHE A 35 -5.77 -17.42 -6.40
CA PHE A 35 -5.34 -16.65 -5.24
C PHE A 35 -5.70 -15.17 -5.38
N SER A 36 -6.71 -14.86 -6.19
CA SER A 36 -7.12 -13.48 -6.45
C SER A 36 -7.60 -12.76 -5.19
N HIS A 37 -8.01 -13.52 -4.17
CA HIS A 37 -8.44 -12.98 -2.89
C HIS A 37 -7.26 -12.59 -1.98
N LEU A 38 -6.05 -13.01 -2.31
CA LEU A 38 -4.88 -12.69 -1.50
C LEU A 38 -4.33 -11.30 -1.85
N PRO A 39 -3.91 -10.53 -0.83
CA PRO A 39 -3.26 -9.23 -1.08
C PRO A 39 -1.96 -9.40 -1.86
N LEU A 40 -1.67 -8.44 -2.72
CA LEU A 40 -0.49 -8.47 -3.57
C LEU A 40 0.56 -7.49 -3.04
N ILE A 41 1.82 -7.95 -3.00
CA ILE A 41 2.95 -7.06 -2.75
C ILE A 41 3.93 -7.15 -3.91
N THR A 42 4.69 -6.10 -4.12
CA THR A 42 5.72 -6.05 -5.15
C THR A 42 6.79 -5.02 -4.76
N GLY A 43 7.83 -4.92 -5.55
CA GLY A 43 8.90 -3.96 -5.34
C GLY A 43 10.23 -4.65 -5.07
N GLU A 44 11.32 -3.95 -5.39
CA GLU A 44 12.66 -4.48 -5.16
C GLU A 44 12.91 -4.67 -3.68
N GLY A 45 13.28 -5.88 -3.29
CA GLY A 45 13.54 -6.22 -1.89
C GLY A 45 12.30 -6.56 -1.08
N ALA A 46 11.10 -6.57 -1.69
CA ALA A 46 9.87 -6.85 -0.98
C ALA A 46 9.87 -8.24 -0.34
N GLU A 47 10.49 -9.22 -0.99
CA GLU A 47 10.58 -10.57 -0.44
C GLU A 47 11.30 -10.62 0.91
N ASN A 48 12.24 -9.71 1.15
CA ASN A 48 12.99 -9.66 2.40
C ASN A 48 12.19 -9.05 3.56
N VAL A 49 11.15 -8.30 3.24
CA VAL A 49 10.32 -7.60 4.23
C VAL A 49 8.84 -7.99 4.10
N ALA A 50 8.58 -9.11 3.42
CA ALA A 50 7.21 -9.55 3.19
C ALA A 50 6.44 -9.77 4.49
N SER A 51 7.13 -10.13 5.57
CA SER A 51 6.50 -10.31 6.89
C SER A 51 5.91 -9.03 7.47
N GLN A 52 6.28 -7.87 6.95
CA GLN A 52 5.70 -6.58 7.36
C GLN A 52 4.33 -6.33 6.74
N ALA A 53 4.06 -6.93 5.59
CA ALA A 53 2.85 -6.63 4.83
C ALA A 53 1.54 -7.02 5.54
N PRO A 54 1.43 -8.17 6.22
CA PRO A 54 0.18 -8.52 6.89
C PRO A 54 -0.29 -7.48 7.91
N SER A 55 0.64 -6.89 8.67
CA SER A 55 0.26 -5.87 9.66
C SER A 55 -0.25 -4.61 8.99
N LEU A 56 0.30 -4.26 7.82
CA LEU A 56 -0.16 -3.11 7.05
C LEU A 56 -1.56 -3.36 6.47
N PHE A 57 -1.80 -4.53 5.90
CA PHE A 57 -3.13 -4.89 5.41
C PHE A 57 -4.15 -4.95 6.55
N LYS A 58 -3.72 -5.45 7.71
CA LYS A 58 -4.57 -5.49 8.90
C LYS A 58 -4.93 -4.06 9.38
N ALA A 59 -3.95 -3.15 9.35
CA ALA A 59 -4.19 -1.76 9.72
C ALA A 59 -5.16 -1.07 8.76
N ILE A 60 -5.09 -1.40 7.48
CA ILE A 60 -6.05 -0.90 6.48
C ILE A 60 -7.45 -1.44 6.78
N GLY A 61 -7.54 -2.71 7.20
CA GLY A 61 -8.81 -3.38 7.44
C GLY A 61 -9.60 -3.50 6.15
N GLY A 62 -10.85 -3.24 6.14
CA GLY A 62 -11.66 -3.14 4.93
C GLY A 62 -12.10 -1.72 4.65
N GLU A 63 -11.45 -0.75 5.28
CA GLU A 63 -11.91 0.63 5.26
C GLU A 63 -11.43 1.43 4.05
N LEU A 64 -10.39 0.97 3.37
CA LEU A 64 -10.00 1.55 2.10
C LEU A 64 -10.58 0.69 0.98
N ASP A 65 -11.37 1.31 0.13
CA ASP A 65 -11.97 0.61 -0.99
C ASP A 65 -10.89 0.19 -1.99
N GLU A 66 -10.93 -1.09 -2.33
CA GLU A 66 -10.17 -1.62 -3.46
C GLU A 66 -8.68 -1.31 -3.43
N VAL A 67 -7.99 -1.81 -2.41
CA VAL A 67 -6.53 -1.79 -2.40
C VAL A 67 -6.03 -2.80 -3.41
N ARG A 68 -5.29 -2.32 -4.42
CA ARG A 68 -4.69 -3.19 -5.42
C ARG A 68 -3.50 -3.94 -4.82
N GLY A 69 -2.71 -3.28 -4.00
CA GLY A 69 -1.56 -3.91 -3.36
C GLY A 69 -0.65 -2.91 -2.67
N LEU A 70 0.44 -3.45 -2.16
CA LEU A 70 1.50 -2.66 -1.54
C LEU A 70 2.76 -2.77 -2.39
N VAL A 71 3.44 -1.65 -2.58
CA VAL A 71 4.70 -1.58 -3.33
C VAL A 71 5.81 -1.13 -2.40
N PHE A 72 6.86 -1.95 -2.27
CA PHE A 72 8.04 -1.59 -1.50
C PHE A 72 8.95 -0.72 -2.35
N VAL A 73 9.24 0.49 -1.90
CA VAL A 73 9.90 1.51 -2.69
C VAL A 73 11.23 1.91 -2.05
N GLY A 74 12.28 1.95 -2.87
CA GLY A 74 13.59 2.40 -2.43
C GLY A 74 14.20 1.49 -1.37
N LYS A 75 13.76 0.26 -1.27
CA LYS A 75 14.17 -0.73 -0.25
C LYS A 75 13.96 -0.20 1.17
N ARG A 76 13.00 0.69 1.36
CA ARG A 76 12.88 1.42 2.62
C ARG A 76 11.47 1.62 3.13
N ARG A 77 10.49 1.83 2.24
CA ARG A 77 9.13 2.18 2.65
C ARG A 77 8.11 1.60 1.70
N TRP A 78 6.86 1.62 2.13
CA TRP A 78 5.75 1.08 1.36
C TRP A 78 4.85 2.17 0.79
N ASN A 79 4.33 1.94 -0.41
CA ASN A 79 3.22 2.68 -0.97
C ASN A 79 2.00 1.76 -0.99
N ILE A 80 0.83 2.33 -0.70
CA ILE A 80 -0.44 1.66 -0.93
C ILE A 80 -0.94 2.08 -2.31
N VAL A 81 -1.26 1.13 -3.17
CA VAL A 81 -1.81 1.40 -4.49
C VAL A 81 -3.27 0.99 -4.48
N LEU A 82 -4.15 1.95 -4.79
CA LEU A 82 -5.59 1.71 -4.87
C LEU A 82 -6.00 1.32 -6.29
N ALA A 83 -7.12 0.63 -6.43
CA ALA A 83 -7.64 0.23 -7.74
C ALA A 83 -7.90 1.43 -8.65
N SER A 84 -8.20 2.59 -8.07
CA SER A 84 -8.37 3.85 -8.82
C SER A 84 -7.09 4.34 -9.47
N GLY A 85 -5.94 3.79 -9.09
CA GLY A 85 -4.63 4.27 -9.50
C GLY A 85 -4.02 5.26 -8.52
N GLN A 86 -4.75 5.68 -7.50
CA GLN A 86 -4.23 6.56 -6.47
C GLN A 86 -3.15 5.85 -5.66
N VAL A 87 -2.15 6.60 -5.22
CA VAL A 87 -1.02 6.07 -4.45
C VAL A 87 -0.94 6.80 -3.12
N ILE A 88 -0.78 6.03 -2.05
CA ILE A 88 -0.56 6.56 -0.72
C ILE A 88 0.86 6.21 -0.31
N MET A 89 1.69 7.21 -0.13
CA MET A 89 3.07 7.02 0.28
C MET A 89 3.17 7.01 1.79
N LEU A 90 3.63 5.90 2.35
CA LEU A 90 3.77 5.74 3.79
C LEU A 90 5.18 6.09 4.25
N PRO A 91 5.34 6.55 5.49
CA PRO A 91 6.68 6.76 6.06
C PRO A 91 7.38 5.43 6.31
N ALA A 92 8.71 5.45 6.36
CA ALA A 92 9.49 4.26 6.66
C ALA A 92 9.28 3.81 8.11
N ASN A 93 9.09 4.77 9.03
CA ASN A 93 8.88 4.48 10.44
C ASN A 93 7.39 4.58 10.77
N ASN A 94 6.88 3.60 11.52
CA ASN A 94 5.51 3.57 12.00
C ASN A 94 4.45 3.74 10.89
N PRO A 95 4.55 2.96 9.79
CA PRO A 95 3.59 3.09 8.70
C PRO A 95 2.16 2.76 9.12
N GLU A 96 1.96 1.89 10.11
CA GLU A 96 0.63 1.54 10.61
C GLU A 96 -0.06 2.75 11.24
N GLN A 97 0.69 3.61 11.96
CA GLN A 97 0.14 4.84 12.51
C GLN A 97 -0.28 5.80 11.41
N ALA A 98 0.51 5.87 10.34
CA ALA A 98 0.17 6.70 9.19
C ALA A 98 -1.14 6.23 8.55
N ILE A 99 -1.31 4.92 8.41
CA ILE A 99 -2.55 4.35 7.89
C ILE A 99 -3.75 4.77 8.75
N GLN A 100 -3.61 4.70 10.08
CA GLN A 100 -4.68 5.12 10.97
C GLN A 100 -5.04 6.59 10.80
N LYS A 101 -4.05 7.45 10.63
CA LYS A 101 -4.29 8.88 10.36
C LYS A 101 -5.03 9.08 9.04
N ILE A 102 -4.64 8.33 8.02
CA ILE A 102 -5.30 8.39 6.71
C ILE A 102 -6.78 8.01 6.84
N LEU A 103 -7.08 6.95 7.56
CA LEU A 103 -8.45 6.49 7.75
C LEU A 103 -9.28 7.52 8.51
N ILE A 104 -8.70 8.15 9.53
CA ILE A 104 -9.38 9.20 10.30
C ILE A 104 -9.66 10.41 9.41
N LEU A 105 -8.68 10.85 8.63
CA LEU A 105 -8.84 11.98 7.72
C LEU A 105 -9.87 11.69 6.63
N ASP A 106 -9.87 10.47 6.11
CA ASP A 106 -10.85 10.11 5.09
C ASP A 106 -12.27 10.12 5.64
N LYS A 107 -12.46 9.64 6.87
CA LYS A 107 -13.78 9.71 7.51
C LYS A 107 -14.23 11.13 7.76
N ALA A 108 -13.30 12.00 8.17
CA ALA A 108 -13.62 13.38 8.52
C ALA A 108 -13.77 14.28 7.30
N GLU A 109 -12.92 14.11 6.30
CA GLU A 109 -12.82 15.05 5.17
C GLU A 109 -12.93 14.39 3.81
N GLN A 110 -13.14 13.08 3.74
CA GLN A 110 -13.30 12.32 2.50
C GLN A 110 -12.15 12.58 1.50
N ILE A 111 -10.91 12.55 2.01
CA ILE A 111 -9.75 12.90 1.21
C ILE A 111 -9.53 11.96 0.03
N LEU A 112 -9.86 10.67 0.19
CA LEU A 112 -9.64 9.68 -0.86
C LEU A 112 -10.64 9.77 -1.99
N SER A 113 -11.77 10.48 -1.79
CA SER A 113 -12.73 10.73 -2.86
C SER A 113 -12.38 11.93 -3.71
N ARG A 114 -11.36 12.71 -3.31
CA ARG A 114 -10.92 13.88 -4.07
C ARG A 114 -10.12 13.44 -5.29
N GLN A 115 -10.06 14.31 -6.30
CA GLN A 115 -9.24 14.07 -7.50
C GLN A 115 -7.77 14.32 -7.16
N VAL A 116 -7.18 13.43 -6.40
CA VAL A 116 -5.79 13.48 -5.99
C VAL A 116 -5.12 12.20 -6.46
N ALA A 117 -3.95 12.32 -7.09
CA ALA A 117 -3.22 11.16 -7.59
C ALA A 117 -2.34 10.54 -6.52
N ILE A 118 -1.71 11.36 -5.69
CA ILE A 118 -0.74 10.92 -4.70
C ILE A 118 -1.03 11.59 -3.36
N PHE A 119 -1.12 10.77 -2.31
CA PHE A 119 -1.23 11.21 -0.92
C PHE A 119 0.11 10.92 -0.25
N ASP A 120 0.86 11.99 0.04
CA ASP A 120 2.20 11.83 0.58
C ASP A 120 2.20 11.98 2.10
N PHE A 121 2.33 10.87 2.80
CA PHE A 121 2.35 10.79 4.26
C PHE A 121 3.75 10.45 4.79
N ARG A 122 4.80 10.61 3.96
CA ARG A 122 6.15 10.26 4.37
C ARG A 122 6.66 11.07 5.54
N ILE A 123 6.17 12.30 5.70
CA ILE A 123 6.51 13.16 6.84
C ILE A 123 5.31 13.17 7.78
N PRO A 124 5.44 12.59 9.01
CA PRO A 124 4.29 12.41 9.90
C PRO A 124 3.51 13.67 10.28
N SER A 125 4.20 14.80 10.34
CA SER A 125 3.59 16.07 10.72
C SER A 125 3.01 16.85 9.54
N ARG A 126 3.11 16.30 8.32
CA ARG A 126 2.76 17.02 7.11
C ARG A 126 2.25 16.09 6.04
N ILE A 127 1.07 16.40 5.50
CA ILE A 127 0.47 15.63 4.42
C ILE A 127 0.49 16.48 3.16
N THR A 128 1.04 15.94 2.08
CA THR A 128 1.04 16.59 0.78
C THR A 128 0.13 15.80 -0.16
N LEU A 129 -0.80 16.48 -0.78
CA LEU A 129 -1.70 15.91 -1.78
C LEU A 129 -1.27 16.41 -3.16
N ARG A 130 -1.09 15.48 -4.10
CA ARG A 130 -0.73 15.81 -5.48
C ARG A 130 -1.87 15.45 -6.40
N ILE A 131 -2.40 16.43 -7.09
CA ILE A 131 -3.49 16.22 -8.06
C ILE A 131 -2.90 15.76 -9.40
N PRO A 132 -3.74 15.19 -10.28
CA PRO A 132 -3.27 14.79 -11.60
C PRO A 132 -2.68 15.96 -12.37
N THR A 133 -1.71 15.68 -13.24
CA THR A 133 -1.09 16.66 -14.11
C THR A 133 -2.15 17.25 -15.07
N ASP A 134 -2.18 18.57 -15.20
CA ASP A 134 -3.06 19.22 -16.15
C ASP A 134 -2.52 19.08 -17.58
N ASP A 135 -3.24 19.66 -18.56
CA ASP A 135 -2.88 19.61 -19.97
C ASP A 135 -1.54 20.24 -20.28
N TYR A 136 -0.98 21.01 -19.36
CA TYR A 136 0.31 21.69 -19.51
C TYR A 136 1.42 20.96 -18.77
N GLY A 137 1.16 19.78 -18.23
CA GLY A 137 2.15 19.00 -17.50
C GLY A 137 2.43 19.51 -16.09
N ARG A 138 1.59 20.38 -15.57
CA ARG A 138 1.78 20.90 -14.21
C ARG A 138 1.18 19.96 -13.19
N ILE A 139 1.92 19.77 -12.11
CA ILE A 139 1.41 19.04 -10.95
C ILE A 139 1.11 20.09 -9.88
N ASN A 140 -0.14 20.18 -9.49
CA ASN A 140 -0.53 21.03 -8.38
C ASN A 140 -0.42 20.24 -7.10
N SER A 141 0.10 20.87 -6.05
CA SER A 141 0.24 20.24 -4.75
C SER A 141 -0.47 21.08 -3.70
N GLU A 142 -1.19 20.39 -2.83
CA GLU A 142 -1.84 21.00 -1.69
C GLU A 142 -1.24 20.40 -0.43
N ILE A 143 -0.90 21.24 0.53
CA ILE A 143 -0.35 20.80 1.79
C ILE A 143 -1.42 20.93 2.86
N VAL A 144 -1.72 19.81 3.51
CA VAL A 144 -2.68 19.76 4.60
C VAL A 144 -1.93 19.52 5.90
N GLY A 145 -2.06 20.46 6.84
CA GLY A 145 -1.46 20.32 8.14
C GLY A 145 -2.20 19.30 8.99
N VAL A 146 -1.45 18.45 9.69
CA VAL A 146 -2.04 17.52 10.66
C VAL A 146 -2.05 18.23 12.01
N ARG A 147 -3.24 18.45 12.54
CA ARG A 147 -3.39 19.03 13.88
C ARG A 147 -3.49 17.91 14.90
N ASN A 148 -2.73 18.04 15.93
CA ASN A 148 -2.81 17.13 17.05
C ASN A 148 -3.98 17.48 17.96
#